data_9b3e83359e8b438373451a6c9bd91ec7
#
_entry.id   9b3e83359e8b438373451a6c9bd91ec7
#
_cell.length_a   1.000
_cell.length_b   1.000
_cell.length_c   1.000
_cell.angle_alpha   90.00
_cell.angle_beta   90.00
_cell.angle_gamma   90.00
#
_symmetry.space_group_name_H-M   'P 1'
#
loop_
_entity.id
_entity.type
_entity.pdbx_description
1 polymer ?
#
loop_
_entity_poly.entity_id
_entity_poly.type
_entity_poly.pdbx_seq_one_letter_code
_entity_poly.pdbx_strand_id
1 'polypeptide(L)'
;MLRFEYMPSDFHPLFLFLGEAADLAALARLLRRFAEKPQAIAVAERIPGAVSRNELVLAPADEEFGMRDLGGRFAWKLTDWQAERIAERIELLTPEDNKSGSELVEIGSEGEIPVKVSRGEFTDDFLVTRR
;
A
#
# COMPACT_ATOMS: atom_id res chain seq x y z
N MET A 1 -2.30 13.08 5.20
CA MET A 1 -2.77 11.90 5.96
C MET A 1 -2.89 10.71 5.03
N LEU A 2 -2.19 9.63 5.35
CA LEU A 2 -2.28 8.40 4.56
C LEU A 2 -3.59 7.69 4.83
N ARG A 3 -4.26 7.26 3.78
CA ARG A 3 -5.46 6.44 3.87
C ARG A 3 -5.23 5.16 3.10
N PHE A 4 -5.73 4.05 3.62
CA PHE A 4 -5.69 2.81 2.89
C PHE A 4 -6.95 1.99 3.17
N GLU A 5 -7.44 1.31 2.15
CA GLU A 5 -8.68 0.59 2.24
C GLU A 5 -8.77 -0.50 1.16
N TYR A 6 -9.36 -1.61 1.54
CA TYR A 6 -9.69 -2.64 0.57
C TYR A 6 -10.99 -2.25 -0.14
N MET A 7 -10.96 -2.28 -1.45
CA MET A 7 -12.12 -1.98 -2.28
C MET A 7 -12.56 -3.26 -2.98
N PRO A 8 -13.57 -3.93 -2.46
CA PRO A 8 -14.05 -5.17 -3.07
C PRO A 8 -14.75 -4.88 -4.39
N SER A 9 -14.61 -5.80 -5.33
CA SER A 9 -15.28 -5.72 -6.61
C SER A 9 -15.40 -7.14 -7.14
N ASP A 10 -16.47 -7.43 -7.87
CA ASP A 10 -16.67 -8.74 -8.44
C ASP A 10 -15.61 -9.08 -9.49
N PHE A 11 -15.08 -8.07 -10.15
CA PHE A 11 -14.13 -8.26 -11.24
C PHE A 11 -12.71 -7.85 -10.91
N HIS A 12 -12.55 -6.74 -10.17
CA HIS A 12 -11.24 -6.15 -9.93
C HIS A 12 -11.11 -5.66 -8.49
N PRO A 13 -10.99 -6.59 -7.52
CA PRO A 13 -10.73 -6.16 -6.15
C PRO A 13 -9.39 -5.44 -6.09
N LEU A 14 -9.27 -4.46 -5.19
CA LEU A 14 -8.13 -3.57 -5.14
C LEU A 14 -7.86 -3.15 -3.72
N PHE A 15 -6.60 -3.10 -3.33
CA PHE A 15 -6.20 -2.47 -2.07
C PHE A 15 -5.60 -1.11 -2.42
N LEU A 16 -6.19 -0.05 -1.90
CA LEU A 16 -5.88 1.31 -2.29
C LEU A 16 -5.17 2.08 -1.19
N PHE A 17 -4.05 2.73 -1.53
CA PHE A 17 -3.38 3.71 -0.68
C PHE A 17 -3.54 5.08 -1.31
N LEU A 18 -3.96 6.06 -0.50
CA LEU A 18 -4.14 7.44 -0.93
C LEU A 18 -3.40 8.37 0.00
N GLY A 19 -2.72 9.36 -0.53
CA GLY A 19 -2.06 10.35 0.29
C GLY A 19 -1.38 11.45 -0.51
N GLU A 20 -0.90 12.44 0.21
CA GLU A 20 -0.06 13.48 -0.38
C GLU A 20 1.39 12.98 -0.46
N ALA A 21 2.26 13.78 -1.04
CA ALA A 21 3.66 13.40 -1.22
C ALA A 21 4.32 12.95 0.09
N ALA A 22 4.09 13.68 1.17
CA ALA A 22 4.70 13.34 2.46
C ALA A 22 4.19 12.00 3.00
N ASP A 23 2.92 11.69 2.75
CA ASP A 23 2.33 10.43 3.19
C ASP A 23 2.91 9.25 2.42
N LEU A 24 3.04 9.41 1.11
CA LEU A 24 3.60 8.37 0.27
C LEU A 24 5.09 8.18 0.55
N ALA A 25 5.81 9.27 0.84
CA ALA A 25 7.20 9.17 1.25
C ALA A 25 7.34 8.39 2.56
N ALA A 26 6.40 8.59 3.50
CA ALA A 26 6.41 7.83 4.75
C ALA A 26 6.17 6.34 4.51
N LEU A 27 5.25 6.01 3.60
CA LEU A 27 5.00 4.62 3.24
C LEU A 27 6.24 3.99 2.60
N ALA A 28 6.89 4.70 1.68
CA ALA A 28 8.10 4.21 1.05
C ALA A 28 9.22 3.98 2.06
N ARG A 29 9.39 4.90 3.02
CA ARG A 29 10.39 4.73 4.08
C ARG A 29 10.10 3.52 4.95
N LEU A 30 8.83 3.28 5.25
CA LEU A 30 8.44 2.12 6.04
C LEU A 30 8.79 0.83 5.30
N LEU A 31 8.54 0.77 4.00
CA LEU A 31 8.90 -0.38 3.18
C LEU A 31 10.41 -0.60 3.14
N ARG A 32 11.19 0.47 3.06
CA ARG A 32 12.64 0.34 3.06
C ARG A 32 13.19 -0.15 4.40
N ARG A 33 12.61 0.31 5.50
CA ARG A 33 12.98 -0.20 6.82
C ARG A 33 12.62 -1.67 6.97
N PHE A 34 11.45 -2.04 6.46
CA PHE A 34 11.03 -3.44 6.45
C PHE A 34 12.02 -4.29 5.65
N ALA A 35 12.50 -3.79 4.51
CA ALA A 35 13.47 -4.52 3.69
C ALA A 35 14.79 -4.74 4.45
N GLU A 36 15.22 -3.76 5.23
CA GLU A 36 16.46 -3.88 6.01
C GLU A 36 16.34 -4.85 7.16
N LYS A 37 15.18 -4.90 7.79
CA LYS A 37 14.94 -5.74 8.95
C LYS A 37 13.53 -6.33 8.88
N PRO A 38 13.34 -7.39 8.09
CA PRO A 38 12.02 -7.95 7.89
C PRO A 38 11.42 -8.51 9.18
N GLN A 39 10.29 -7.97 9.56
CA GLN A 39 9.49 -8.46 10.68
C GLN A 39 8.07 -7.96 10.49
N ALA A 40 7.09 -8.62 11.09
CA ALA A 40 5.70 -8.22 10.96
C ALA A 40 5.47 -6.84 11.59
N ILE A 41 4.87 -5.95 10.83
CA ILE A 41 4.64 -4.56 11.24
C ILE A 41 3.21 -4.16 10.89
N ALA A 42 2.45 -3.66 11.89
CA ALA A 42 1.15 -3.07 11.63
C ALA A 42 1.35 -1.69 11.02
N VAL A 43 0.89 -1.50 9.79
CA VAL A 43 1.15 -0.25 9.03
C VAL A 43 0.59 0.97 9.75
N ALA A 44 -0.63 0.88 10.30
CA ALA A 44 -1.26 2.01 10.97
C ALA A 44 -0.50 2.45 12.22
N GLU A 45 0.24 1.55 12.85
CA GLU A 45 1.00 1.89 14.05
C GLU A 45 2.31 2.61 13.73
N ARG A 46 2.79 2.50 12.51
CA ARG A 46 4.09 3.03 12.12
C ARG A 46 4.01 4.31 11.31
N ILE A 47 2.83 4.67 10.84
CA ILE A 47 2.63 5.91 10.09
C ILE A 47 1.64 6.78 10.86
N PRO A 48 2.12 7.82 11.56
CA PRO A 48 1.25 8.67 12.37
C PRO A 48 0.13 9.29 11.53
N GLY A 49 -1.08 9.25 12.06
CA GLY A 49 -2.23 9.82 11.38
C GLY A 49 -2.84 8.97 10.29
N ALA A 50 -2.30 7.78 10.03
CA ALA A 50 -2.87 6.90 9.02
C ALA A 50 -4.28 6.47 9.41
N VAL A 51 -5.17 6.44 8.42
CA VAL A 51 -6.58 6.09 8.62
C VAL A 51 -6.94 4.91 7.72
N SER A 52 -7.54 3.90 8.31
CA SER A 52 -8.04 2.75 7.55
C SER A 52 -9.15 2.04 8.31
N ARG A 53 -10.07 1.45 7.55
CA ARG A 53 -11.07 0.54 8.11
C ARG A 53 -10.56 -0.88 8.20
N ASN A 54 -9.40 -1.15 7.60
CA ASN A 54 -8.86 -2.50 7.49
C ASN A 54 -7.55 -2.60 8.24
N GLU A 55 -7.37 -3.69 8.97
CA GLU A 55 -6.07 -3.98 9.54
C GLU A 55 -5.13 -4.42 8.43
N LEU A 56 -3.93 -3.88 8.42
CA LEU A 56 -2.92 -4.22 7.44
C LEU A 56 -1.58 -4.43 8.13
N VAL A 57 -0.99 -5.58 7.86
CA VAL A 57 0.32 -5.94 8.38
C VAL A 57 1.28 -6.15 7.22
N LEU A 58 2.47 -5.54 7.28
CA LEU A 58 3.59 -5.94 6.44
C LEU A 58 4.16 -7.19 7.05
N ALA A 59 4.29 -8.25 6.27
CA ALA A 59 4.79 -9.52 6.79
C ALA A 59 5.92 -10.03 5.91
N PRO A 60 7.01 -10.53 6.53
CA PRO A 60 8.11 -11.06 5.73
C PRO A 60 7.70 -12.34 5.02
N ALA A 61 8.20 -12.49 3.79
CA ALA A 61 7.96 -13.67 2.98
C ALA A 61 9.27 -14.16 2.39
N ASP A 62 9.38 -15.45 2.19
CA ASP A 62 10.55 -16.05 1.55
C ASP A 62 10.28 -16.37 0.09
N GLU A 63 9.07 -16.14 -0.38
CA GLU A 63 8.72 -16.28 -1.79
C GLU A 63 7.62 -15.27 -2.14
N GLU A 64 7.16 -15.27 -3.38
CA GLU A 64 6.26 -14.23 -3.89
C GLU A 64 4.82 -14.47 -3.48
N PHE A 65 4.31 -13.67 -2.56
CA PHE A 65 2.92 -13.75 -2.11
C PHE A 65 2.10 -12.49 -2.43
N GLY A 66 2.58 -11.31 -2.04
CA GLY A 66 1.86 -10.06 -2.23
C GLY A 66 0.76 -9.82 -1.19
N MET A 67 -0.21 -9.00 -1.55
CA MET A 67 -1.31 -8.62 -0.65
C MET A 67 -2.33 -9.74 -0.57
N ARG A 68 -2.70 -10.12 0.67
CA ARG A 68 -3.63 -11.22 0.93
C ARG A 68 -4.70 -10.81 1.93
N ASP A 69 -5.93 -11.30 1.71
CA ASP A 69 -7.02 -11.18 2.65
C ASP A 69 -7.01 -12.41 3.56
N LEU A 70 -6.89 -12.18 4.85
CA LEU A 70 -6.82 -13.24 5.86
C LEU A 70 -8.10 -13.33 6.69
N GLY A 71 -9.25 -13.02 6.10
CA GLY A 71 -10.52 -13.09 6.80
C GLY A 71 -10.86 -11.79 7.54
N GLY A 72 -10.77 -10.67 6.85
CA GLY A 72 -11.06 -9.35 7.42
C GLY A 72 -9.83 -8.57 7.81
N ARG A 73 -8.69 -9.22 7.85
CA ARG A 73 -7.40 -8.56 8.01
C ARG A 73 -6.58 -8.80 6.76
N PHE A 74 -5.65 -7.89 6.50
CA PHE A 74 -4.83 -7.97 5.30
C PHE A 74 -3.36 -8.09 5.67
N ALA A 75 -2.65 -8.92 4.93
CA ALA A 75 -1.22 -9.07 5.06
C ALA A 75 -0.58 -8.78 3.70
N TRP A 76 0.37 -7.85 3.72
CA TRP A 76 1.20 -7.57 2.54
C TRP A 76 2.48 -8.35 2.72
N LYS A 77 2.52 -9.52 2.09
CA LYS A 77 3.63 -10.45 2.26
C LYS A 77 4.68 -10.21 1.21
N LEU A 78 5.81 -9.69 1.63
CA LEU A 78 6.86 -9.23 0.72
C LEU A 78 8.21 -9.77 1.14
N THR A 79 9.05 -10.10 0.14
CA THR A 79 10.46 -10.30 0.37
C THR A 79 11.12 -8.94 0.54
N ASP A 80 12.36 -8.91 1.04
CA ASP A 80 13.11 -7.67 1.17
C ASP A 80 13.31 -6.98 -0.18
N TRP A 81 13.61 -7.73 -1.21
CA TRP A 81 13.79 -7.21 -2.55
C TRP A 81 12.51 -6.57 -3.09
N GLN A 82 11.38 -7.23 -2.89
CA GLN A 82 10.09 -6.70 -3.33
C GLN A 82 9.73 -5.42 -2.59
N ALA A 83 9.96 -5.37 -1.29
CA ALA A 83 9.67 -4.17 -0.51
C ALA A 83 10.48 -2.98 -1.01
N GLU A 84 11.75 -3.17 -1.35
CA GLU A 84 12.57 -2.09 -1.91
C GLU A 84 12.08 -1.65 -3.28
N ARG A 85 11.72 -2.59 -4.14
CA ARG A 85 11.22 -2.26 -5.48
C ARG A 85 9.91 -1.48 -5.39
N ILE A 86 9.03 -1.88 -4.50
CA ILE A 86 7.77 -1.16 -4.30
C ILE A 86 8.04 0.25 -3.77
N ALA A 87 8.96 0.38 -2.82
CA ALA A 87 9.33 1.70 -2.30
C ALA A 87 9.84 2.62 -3.41
N GLU A 88 10.68 2.11 -4.31
CA GLU A 88 11.16 2.90 -5.45
C GLU A 88 10.00 3.41 -6.31
N ARG A 89 9.03 2.56 -6.58
CA ARG A 89 7.90 2.95 -7.41
C ARG A 89 7.02 3.99 -6.73
N ILE A 90 6.82 3.86 -5.43
CA ILE A 90 6.06 4.85 -4.67
C ILE A 90 6.79 6.19 -4.66
N GLU A 91 8.11 6.17 -4.55
CA GLU A 91 8.93 7.39 -4.57
C GLU A 91 8.79 8.17 -5.87
N LEU A 92 8.45 7.52 -6.97
CA LEU A 92 8.21 8.21 -8.24
C LEU A 92 6.99 9.14 -8.18
N LEU A 93 6.12 8.96 -7.19
CA LEU A 93 4.94 9.81 -7.01
C LEU A 93 5.20 11.00 -6.11
N THR A 94 6.39 11.13 -5.52
CA THR A 94 6.66 12.15 -4.51
C THR A 94 7.29 13.45 -4.99
N PRO A 95 7.88 13.57 -6.19
CA PRO A 95 8.46 14.83 -6.63
C PRO A 95 7.42 15.95 -6.70
N GLU A 96 7.84 17.19 -6.42
CA GLU A 96 6.94 18.34 -6.35
C GLU A 96 6.19 18.63 -7.64
N ASP A 97 6.82 18.37 -8.78
CA ASP A 97 6.20 18.60 -10.08
C ASP A 97 5.21 17.53 -10.49
N ASN A 98 5.12 16.45 -9.72
CA ASN A 98 4.21 15.34 -9.99
C ASN A 98 3.07 15.38 -8.98
N LYS A 99 2.14 16.31 -9.17
CA LYS A 99 1.07 16.60 -8.19
C LYS A 99 0.00 15.52 -8.09
N SER A 100 -0.12 14.69 -9.08
CA SER A 100 -1.06 13.60 -9.08
C SER A 100 -0.45 12.42 -9.82
N GLY A 101 -1.05 11.28 -9.64
CA GLY A 101 -0.60 10.08 -10.32
C GLY A 101 -0.84 8.86 -9.48
N SER A 102 -0.63 7.71 -10.09
CA SER A 102 -0.80 6.45 -9.37
C SER A 102 0.16 5.40 -9.92
N GLU A 103 0.44 4.42 -9.07
CA GLU A 103 1.22 3.24 -9.43
C GLU A 103 0.42 2.02 -9.04
N LEU A 104 0.29 1.10 -9.97
CA LEU A 104 -0.27 -0.21 -9.68
C LEU A 104 0.89 -1.14 -9.35
N VAL A 105 0.83 -1.75 -8.20
CA VAL A 105 1.90 -2.59 -7.69
C VAL A 105 1.38 -4.02 -7.58
N GLU A 106 1.93 -4.90 -8.38
CA GLU A 106 1.58 -6.31 -8.35
C GLU A 106 2.85 -7.12 -8.41
N ILE A 107 2.88 -8.22 -7.66
CA ILE A 107 3.99 -9.15 -7.72
C ILE A 107 3.74 -10.18 -8.79
N GLY A 108 2.46 -10.46 -9.06
CA GLY A 108 2.06 -11.43 -10.06
C GLY A 108 1.79 -12.82 -9.50
N SER A 109 1.67 -12.94 -8.19
CA SER A 109 1.41 -14.23 -7.58
C SER A 109 -0.08 -14.56 -7.65
N GLU A 110 -0.39 -15.84 -7.70
CA GLU A 110 -1.76 -16.30 -7.78
C GLU A 110 -2.52 -15.94 -6.51
N GLY A 111 -3.71 -15.36 -6.67
CA GLY A 111 -4.56 -14.99 -5.53
C GLY A 111 -4.18 -13.67 -4.89
N GLU A 112 -3.20 -12.98 -5.42
CA GLU A 112 -2.78 -11.69 -4.92
C GLU A 112 -3.85 -10.62 -5.20
N ILE A 113 -4.05 -9.72 -4.22
CA ILE A 113 -4.89 -8.55 -4.41
C ILE A 113 -4.02 -7.44 -4.98
N PRO A 114 -4.37 -6.85 -6.14
CA PRO A 114 -3.60 -5.73 -6.67
C PRO A 114 -3.59 -4.55 -5.71
N VAL A 115 -2.46 -3.85 -5.64
CA VAL A 115 -2.31 -2.67 -4.78
C VAL A 115 -2.12 -1.45 -5.67
N LYS A 116 -2.93 -0.43 -5.44
CA LYS A 116 -2.80 0.84 -6.14
C LYS A 116 -2.40 1.91 -5.13
N VAL A 117 -1.38 2.67 -5.46
CA VAL A 117 -0.94 3.81 -4.66
C VAL A 117 -1.20 5.06 -5.47
N SER A 118 -1.99 5.98 -4.93
CA SER A 118 -2.38 7.21 -5.63
C SER A 118 -2.04 8.44 -4.83
N ARG A 119 -1.62 9.49 -5.52
CA ARG A 119 -1.28 10.77 -4.92
C ARG A 119 -2.30 11.83 -5.27
N GLY A 120 -2.84 12.48 -4.23
CA GLY A 120 -3.42 13.81 -4.32
C GLY A 120 -4.72 14.04 -5.05
N GLU A 121 -5.16 13.15 -5.91
CA GLU A 121 -6.33 13.39 -6.72
C GLU A 121 -7.63 12.91 -6.11
N PHE A 122 -7.53 11.95 -5.21
CA PHE A 122 -8.72 11.31 -4.66
C PHE A 122 -9.00 11.87 -3.28
N THR A 123 -10.26 12.20 -3.05
CA THR A 123 -10.73 12.74 -1.79
C THR A 123 -11.55 11.70 -1.06
N ASP A 124 -12.02 12.06 0.13
CA ASP A 124 -12.96 11.22 0.86
C ASP A 124 -14.22 10.96 0.04
N ASP A 125 -14.65 11.96 -0.74
CA ASP A 125 -15.82 11.82 -1.60
C ASP A 125 -15.61 10.73 -2.65
N PHE A 126 -14.39 10.62 -3.17
CA PHE A 126 -14.06 9.56 -4.12
C PHE A 126 -14.27 8.18 -3.47
N LEU A 127 -13.76 7.99 -2.27
CA LEU A 127 -13.90 6.71 -1.57
C LEU A 127 -15.37 6.41 -1.24
N VAL A 128 -16.13 7.42 -0.86
CA VAL A 128 -17.55 7.27 -0.55
C VAL A 128 -18.35 6.92 -1.80
N THR A 129 -18.10 7.59 -2.90
CA THR A 129 -18.87 7.42 -4.13
C THR A 129 -18.57 6.11 -4.86
N ARG A 130 -17.48 5.45 -4.52
CA ARG A 130 -17.07 4.20 -5.17
C ARG A 130 -17.69 2.96 -4.56
N ARG A 131 -18.50 3.11 -3.58
CA ARG A 131 -19.15 1.99 -2.91
C ARG A 131 -20.24 1.34 -3.73
#